data_ac31de0c3aa7cb2e535f1418afabd1e9
#
_entry.id   ac31de0c3aa7cb2e535f1418afabd1e9
#
_cell.length_a   1.000
_cell.length_b   1.000
_cell.length_c   1.000
_cell.angle_alpha   90.00
_cell.angle_beta   90.00
_cell.angle_gamma   90.00
#
_symmetry.space_group_name_H-M   'P 1'
#
loop_
_entity.id
_entity.type
_entity.pdbx_description
1 polymer ?
#
loop_
_entity_poly.entity_id
_entity_poly.type
_entity_poly.pdbx_seq_one_letter_code
_entity_poly.pdbx_strand_id
1 'polypeptide(L)'
;KPQDVLPDHTATPETSATVAPTAAVVQATATHAPTDTTVPTILPQTADAGRSYVDDTLFIGDSNTVRYTMYADDTGTAFSTLKNNIGVVSMGAGSITTLKCEKFKGDSTLYTIPDAVAKLQPKRIIIGFGSNNLGGSSTDATKFIAQYREGLAAITKAWPYADIIVSAIPPLDQQRDNTNLTMTQVDAYNAALVTMCEEDGYKFLNTAEVLRDDATGWAKKDYTLSDGVHLSKEAVTAYF
;
A
#
# COMPACT_ATOMS: atom_id res chain seq x y z
N LYS A 1 27.82 14.13 -66.03
CA LYS A 1 28.05 12.96 -66.92
C LYS A 1 29.46 12.50 -66.79
N PRO A 2 29.82 11.25 -66.88
CA PRO A 2 29.02 10.02 -66.81
C PRO A 2 29.46 9.17 -65.62
N GLN A 3 28.67 8.22 -65.20
CA GLN A 3 28.53 6.81 -65.47
C GLN A 3 29.69 5.92 -64.98
N ASP A 4 29.26 4.97 -64.20
CA ASP A 4 29.37 3.50 -64.28
C ASP A 4 30.57 2.88 -63.59
N VAL A 5 30.42 1.89 -62.83
CA VAL A 5 30.23 0.47 -63.07
C VAL A 5 30.63 -0.33 -61.84
N LEU A 6 29.75 -1.19 -61.38
CA LEU A 6 30.04 -2.38 -60.60
C LEU A 6 30.93 -3.35 -61.47
N PRO A 7 31.69 -4.22 -60.88
CA PRO A 7 31.29 -5.58 -60.67
C PRO A 7 31.77 -6.19 -59.33
N ASP A 8 31.07 -7.10 -58.74
CA ASP A 8 30.82 -8.52 -58.95
C ASP A 8 31.79 -9.45 -58.22
N HIS A 9 31.17 -10.24 -57.37
CA HIS A 9 31.45 -11.59 -56.91
C HIS A 9 32.89 -12.05 -56.58
N THR A 10 33.06 -12.59 -55.35
CA THR A 10 33.26 -14.04 -55.16
C THR A 10 33.34 -14.45 -53.70
N ALA A 11 32.47 -15.41 -53.39
CA ALA A 11 32.75 -16.63 -52.60
C ALA A 11 33.18 -16.56 -51.11
N THR A 12 32.29 -17.09 -50.33
CA THR A 12 32.38 -17.71 -49.00
C THR A 12 33.61 -18.58 -48.78
N PRO A 13 34.08 -18.69 -47.52
CA PRO A 13 33.85 -19.98 -46.88
C PRO A 13 33.19 -19.87 -45.51
N GLU A 14 32.33 -20.84 -45.25
CA GLU A 14 31.71 -21.18 -44.00
C GLU A 14 32.74 -21.37 -42.88
N THR A 15 32.54 -20.68 -41.77
CA THR A 15 33.11 -21.10 -40.50
C THR A 15 32.02 -21.31 -39.48
N SER A 16 31.90 -22.56 -39.12
CA SER A 16 31.02 -23.13 -38.11
C SER A 16 31.04 -22.27 -36.84
N ALA A 17 29.92 -21.60 -36.56
CA ALA A 17 29.72 -20.94 -35.28
C ALA A 17 29.27 -22.00 -34.26
N THR A 18 30.14 -22.31 -33.33
CA THR A 18 29.86 -23.07 -32.12
C THR A 18 28.79 -22.33 -31.32
N VAL A 19 27.63 -22.93 -31.25
CA VAL A 19 26.52 -22.45 -30.41
C VAL A 19 26.94 -22.60 -28.95
N ALA A 20 27.19 -21.48 -28.27
CA ALA A 20 27.34 -21.45 -26.83
C ALA A 20 26.01 -21.85 -26.20
N PRO A 21 25.99 -22.65 -25.14
CA PRO A 21 24.73 -23.01 -24.48
C PRO A 21 24.13 -21.75 -23.86
N THR A 22 22.94 -21.42 -24.33
CA THR A 22 22.07 -20.41 -23.70
C THR A 22 21.81 -20.86 -22.27
N ALA A 23 22.40 -20.17 -21.30
CA ALA A 23 22.06 -20.36 -19.90
C ALA A 23 20.57 -20.09 -19.76
N ALA A 24 19.81 -21.14 -19.44
CA ALA A 24 18.42 -21.01 -19.04
C ALA A 24 18.39 -20.08 -17.82
N VAL A 25 17.83 -18.88 -18.01
CA VAL A 25 17.47 -18.02 -16.90
C VAL A 25 16.40 -18.78 -16.13
N VAL A 26 16.80 -19.40 -15.05
CA VAL A 26 15.85 -19.95 -14.06
C VAL A 26 15.17 -18.72 -13.49
N GLN A 27 13.97 -18.44 -13.99
CA GLN A 27 13.08 -17.47 -13.42
C GLN A 27 12.73 -18.01 -12.04
N ALA A 28 13.39 -17.47 -11.02
CA ALA A 28 13.03 -17.74 -9.64
C ALA A 28 11.56 -17.31 -9.50
N THR A 29 10.68 -18.28 -9.36
CA THR A 29 9.30 -18.03 -8.93
C THR A 29 9.43 -17.37 -7.57
N ALA A 30 9.10 -16.07 -7.51
CA ALA A 30 9.09 -15.32 -6.26
C ALA A 30 8.07 -15.99 -5.34
N THR A 31 8.57 -16.83 -4.45
CA THR A 31 7.77 -17.40 -3.38
C THR A 31 7.58 -16.27 -2.38
N HIS A 32 6.34 -15.93 -2.08
CA HIS A 32 5.99 -15.08 -0.95
C HIS A 32 6.80 -15.52 0.26
N ALA A 33 7.36 -14.57 1.02
CA ALA A 33 8.04 -14.92 2.27
C ALA A 33 7.11 -15.84 3.08
N PRO A 34 7.63 -16.94 3.68
CA PRO A 34 6.77 -17.87 4.40
C PRO A 34 5.92 -17.10 5.39
N THR A 35 4.60 -17.17 5.24
CA THR A 35 3.68 -16.59 6.22
C THR A 35 3.98 -17.27 7.55
N ASP A 36 4.41 -16.51 8.55
CA ASP A 36 4.57 -17.02 9.90
C ASP A 36 3.18 -17.36 10.44
N THR A 37 2.81 -18.62 10.33
CA THR A 37 1.49 -19.12 10.77
C THR A 37 1.32 -19.08 12.29
N THR A 38 2.35 -18.71 13.03
CA THR A 38 2.29 -18.55 14.51
C THR A 38 1.74 -17.17 14.90
N VAL A 39 1.76 -16.19 13.99
CA VAL A 39 1.23 -14.84 14.24
C VAL A 39 -0.24 -14.77 13.83
N PRO A 40 -1.15 -14.37 14.74
CA PRO A 40 -2.55 -14.19 14.38
C PRO A 40 -2.73 -13.19 13.23
N THR A 41 -3.76 -13.37 12.40
CA THR A 41 -4.10 -12.43 11.32
C THR A 41 -4.32 -11.02 11.86
N ILE A 42 -5.15 -10.88 12.88
CA ILE A 42 -5.28 -9.61 13.62
C ILE A 42 -4.09 -9.52 14.57
N LEU A 43 -3.26 -8.51 14.36
CA LEU A 43 -2.08 -8.30 15.18
C LEU A 43 -2.48 -8.00 16.63
N PRO A 44 -1.91 -8.71 17.61
CA PRO A 44 -2.14 -8.43 19.02
C PRO A 44 -1.38 -7.18 19.45
N GLN A 45 -1.79 -6.57 20.54
CA GLN A 45 -1.01 -5.54 21.20
C GLN A 45 0.36 -6.09 21.62
N THR A 46 1.41 -5.35 21.32
CA THR A 46 2.80 -5.69 21.68
C THR A 46 3.45 -4.52 22.41
N ALA A 47 4.66 -4.73 22.93
CA ALA A 47 5.48 -3.62 23.38
C ALA A 47 5.84 -2.70 22.22
N ASP A 48 6.05 -1.41 22.53
CA ASP A 48 6.51 -0.42 21.55
C ASP A 48 7.83 -0.92 20.89
N ALA A 49 7.80 -1.04 19.59
CA ALA A 49 8.96 -1.47 18.79
C ALA A 49 9.93 -0.32 18.49
N GLY A 50 9.57 0.89 18.88
CA GLY A 50 10.37 2.10 18.78
C GLY A 50 10.49 2.69 17.37
N ARG A 51 11.18 3.81 17.30
CA ARG A 51 11.29 4.63 16.08
C ARG A 51 11.85 3.87 14.87
N SER A 52 12.81 2.99 15.08
CA SER A 52 13.40 2.21 13.97
C SER A 52 12.38 1.35 13.24
N TYR A 53 11.36 0.85 13.94
CA TYR A 53 10.27 0.10 13.33
C TYR A 53 9.48 0.97 12.34
N VAL A 54 9.18 2.19 12.73
CA VAL A 54 8.48 3.18 11.90
C VAL A 54 9.34 3.58 10.70
N ASP A 55 10.62 3.84 10.90
CA ASP A 55 11.54 4.25 9.84
C ASP A 55 11.78 3.15 8.79
N ASP A 56 11.70 1.88 9.19
CA ASP A 56 11.80 0.70 8.31
C ASP A 56 10.45 0.32 7.66
N THR A 57 9.38 1.07 7.93
CA THR A 57 8.02 0.83 7.43
C THR A 57 7.68 1.83 6.34
N LEU A 58 7.21 1.34 5.19
CA LEU A 58 6.57 2.16 4.15
C LEU A 58 5.06 2.22 4.39
N PHE A 59 4.53 3.41 4.62
CA PHE A 59 3.10 3.66 4.76
C PHE A 59 2.50 3.97 3.39
N ILE A 60 1.46 3.24 3.00
CA ILE A 60 0.77 3.39 1.73
C ILE A 60 -0.72 3.60 2.01
N GLY A 61 -1.35 4.57 1.37
CA GLY A 61 -2.78 4.75 1.54
C GLY A 61 -3.34 6.05 0.98
N ASP A 62 -4.48 6.43 1.50
CA ASP A 62 -5.24 7.61 1.08
C ASP A 62 -4.83 8.89 1.83
N SER A 63 -5.73 9.88 1.86
CA SER A 63 -5.50 11.15 2.55
C SER A 63 -5.23 11.00 4.05
N ASN A 64 -5.72 9.97 4.72
CA ASN A 64 -5.39 9.70 6.11
C ASN A 64 -3.91 9.29 6.26
N THR A 65 -3.35 8.57 5.32
CA THR A 65 -1.92 8.25 5.28
C THR A 65 -1.06 9.49 5.03
N VAL A 66 -1.52 10.43 4.19
CA VAL A 66 -0.85 11.75 4.02
C VAL A 66 -0.69 12.46 5.35
N ARG A 67 -1.67 12.37 6.25
CA ARG A 67 -1.64 13.07 7.54
C ARG A 67 -0.49 12.65 8.45
N TYR A 68 0.03 11.44 8.29
CA TYR A 68 1.21 10.99 9.05
C TYR A 68 2.45 11.84 8.79
N THR A 69 2.53 12.50 7.64
CA THR A 69 3.63 13.43 7.31
C THR A 69 3.39 14.86 7.81
N MET A 70 2.17 15.17 8.22
CA MET A 70 1.76 16.52 8.62
C MET A 70 1.93 16.76 10.10
N TYR A 71 2.09 15.71 10.90
CA TYR A 71 2.15 15.76 12.35
C TYR A 71 3.47 15.21 12.86
N ALA A 72 3.80 15.61 14.07
CA ALA A 72 4.99 15.19 14.79
C ALA A 72 4.63 14.80 16.23
N ASP A 73 5.46 13.94 16.82
CA ASP A 73 5.40 13.57 18.22
C ASP A 73 5.79 14.75 19.15
N ASP A 74 5.78 14.50 20.44
CA ASP A 74 6.10 15.52 21.45
C ASP A 74 7.57 15.96 21.43
N THR A 75 8.44 15.23 20.73
CA THR A 75 9.84 15.63 20.51
C THR A 75 10.02 16.52 19.27
N GLY A 76 8.97 16.72 18.48
CA GLY A 76 9.00 17.40 17.20
C GLY A 76 9.42 16.51 16.02
N THR A 77 9.54 15.20 16.24
CA THR A 77 9.87 14.24 15.18
C THR A 77 8.61 13.87 14.40
N ALA A 78 8.61 14.05 13.08
CA ALA A 78 7.49 13.69 12.24
C ALA A 78 7.18 12.18 12.32
N PHE A 79 5.89 11.81 12.38
CA PHE A 79 5.48 10.41 12.45
C PHE A 79 5.95 9.62 11.21
N SER A 80 5.77 10.18 10.02
CA SER A 80 6.41 9.67 8.80
C SER A 80 6.92 10.82 7.93
N THR A 81 7.69 10.50 6.90
CA THR A 81 8.27 11.49 5.98
C THR A 81 8.01 11.04 4.53
N LEU A 82 8.28 11.90 3.57
CA LEU A 82 8.19 11.55 2.14
C LEU A 82 9.13 10.39 1.73
N LYS A 83 10.02 9.93 2.61
CA LYS A 83 10.90 8.78 2.33
C LYS A 83 10.20 7.46 2.57
N ASN A 84 9.22 7.43 3.48
CA ASN A 84 8.52 6.23 3.90
C ASN A 84 6.99 6.39 3.90
N ASN A 85 6.47 7.26 3.04
CA ASN A 85 5.03 7.50 2.92
C ASN A 85 4.64 7.72 1.45
N ILE A 86 3.71 6.91 0.96
CA ILE A 86 3.02 7.07 -0.31
C ILE A 86 1.53 7.25 0.00
N GLY A 87 1.21 8.38 0.61
CA GLY A 87 -0.18 8.80 0.82
C GLY A 87 -0.68 9.61 -0.37
N VAL A 88 -1.88 9.31 -0.87
CA VAL A 88 -2.47 9.96 -2.04
C VAL A 88 -3.89 10.43 -1.74
N VAL A 89 -4.10 11.74 -1.79
CA VAL A 89 -5.42 12.34 -1.54
C VAL A 89 -6.46 11.78 -2.51
N SER A 90 -7.65 11.47 -2.00
CA SER A 90 -8.81 10.95 -2.74
C SER A 90 -8.60 9.61 -3.45
N MET A 91 -7.53 8.89 -3.14
CA MET A 91 -7.27 7.60 -3.75
C MET A 91 -8.06 6.48 -3.08
N GLY A 92 -8.70 5.65 -3.87
CA GLY A 92 -9.31 4.39 -3.45
C GLY A 92 -8.49 3.18 -3.87
N ALA A 93 -8.82 2.00 -3.32
CA ALA A 93 -8.11 0.74 -3.58
C ALA A 93 -8.04 0.37 -5.08
N GLY A 94 -9.06 0.74 -5.87
CA GLY A 94 -9.09 0.44 -7.31
C GLY A 94 -8.04 1.17 -8.15
N SER A 95 -7.29 2.11 -7.58
CA SER A 95 -6.26 2.86 -8.30
C SER A 95 -4.83 2.43 -7.98
N ILE A 96 -4.63 1.44 -7.10
CA ILE A 96 -3.30 1.00 -6.64
C ILE A 96 -2.39 0.63 -7.82
N THR A 97 -2.90 -0.08 -8.81
CA THR A 97 -2.13 -0.60 -9.94
C THR A 97 -2.01 0.37 -11.11
N THR A 98 -2.85 1.40 -11.16
CA THR A 98 -3.00 2.24 -12.37
C THR A 98 -2.59 3.69 -12.18
N LEU A 99 -2.80 4.27 -10.99
CA LEU A 99 -2.48 5.66 -10.75
C LEU A 99 -0.97 5.86 -10.61
N LYS A 100 -0.41 6.67 -11.49
CA LYS A 100 0.97 7.14 -11.38
C LYS A 100 1.03 8.32 -10.42
N CYS A 101 1.43 8.08 -9.20
CA CYS A 101 1.32 9.03 -8.08
C CYS A 101 2.64 9.32 -7.37
N GLU A 102 3.66 8.46 -7.51
CA GLU A 102 4.90 8.62 -6.76
C GLU A 102 6.01 9.18 -7.64
N LYS A 103 6.79 10.12 -7.07
CA LYS A 103 7.89 10.78 -7.75
C LYS A 103 9.15 10.78 -6.86
N PHE A 104 10.25 10.33 -7.41
CA PHE A 104 11.53 10.34 -6.71
C PHE A 104 12.36 11.57 -7.06
N LYS A 105 13.12 12.08 -6.08
CA LYS A 105 14.00 13.22 -6.28
C LYS A 105 15.03 12.93 -7.39
N GLY A 106 15.09 13.81 -8.38
CA GLY A 106 16.03 13.66 -9.51
C GLY A 106 15.52 12.74 -10.63
N ASP A 107 14.30 12.20 -10.49
CA ASP A 107 13.63 11.41 -11.52
C ASP A 107 12.43 12.17 -12.07
N SER A 108 12.30 12.25 -13.39
CA SER A 108 11.13 12.87 -14.03
C SER A 108 9.95 11.92 -14.18
N THR A 109 10.15 10.63 -13.93
CA THR A 109 9.11 9.59 -14.07
C THR A 109 8.15 9.62 -12.89
N LEU A 110 6.86 9.44 -13.17
CA LEU A 110 5.85 9.13 -12.16
C LEU A 110 5.62 7.62 -12.14
N TYR A 111 5.59 7.07 -10.95
CA TYR A 111 5.48 5.63 -10.69
C TYR A 111 4.09 5.28 -10.14
N THR A 112 3.60 4.08 -10.48
CA THR A 112 2.51 3.45 -9.74
C THR A 112 3.01 2.99 -8.37
N ILE A 113 2.10 2.65 -7.45
CA ILE A 113 2.50 2.12 -6.13
C ILE A 113 3.36 0.86 -6.27
N PRO A 114 3.00 -0.18 -7.06
CA PRO A 114 3.86 -1.35 -7.23
C PRO A 114 5.26 -1.01 -7.77
N ASP A 115 5.35 -0.13 -8.77
CA ASP A 115 6.65 0.28 -9.33
C ASP A 115 7.49 1.05 -8.30
N ALA A 116 6.86 1.90 -7.50
CA ALA A 116 7.53 2.63 -6.42
C ALA A 116 8.03 1.67 -5.32
N VAL A 117 7.23 0.68 -4.94
CA VAL A 117 7.62 -0.35 -3.97
C VAL A 117 8.82 -1.16 -4.46
N ALA A 118 8.82 -1.56 -5.74
CA ALA A 118 9.98 -2.24 -6.34
C ALA A 118 11.27 -1.41 -6.26
N LYS A 119 11.14 -0.08 -6.37
CA LYS A 119 12.27 0.85 -6.29
C LYS A 119 12.72 1.11 -4.84
N LEU A 120 11.78 1.21 -3.90
CA LEU A 120 12.05 1.49 -2.48
C LEU A 120 12.52 0.26 -1.70
N GLN A 121 12.07 -0.93 -2.08
CA GLN A 121 12.43 -2.22 -1.47
C GLN A 121 12.24 -2.23 0.07
N PRO A 122 11.05 -1.85 0.58
CA PRO A 122 10.83 -1.73 2.00
C PRO A 122 10.88 -3.10 2.71
N LYS A 123 11.28 -3.12 3.98
CA LYS A 123 11.19 -4.32 4.82
C LYS A 123 9.75 -4.63 5.21
N ARG A 124 8.95 -3.58 5.44
CA ARG A 124 7.56 -3.66 5.86
C ARG A 124 6.72 -2.63 5.13
N ILE A 125 5.48 -3.01 4.86
CA ILE A 125 4.46 -2.12 4.32
C ILE A 125 3.27 -2.14 5.27
N ILE A 126 2.79 -0.96 5.66
CA ILE A 126 1.46 -0.80 6.24
C ILE A 126 0.61 -0.08 5.20
N ILE A 127 -0.45 -0.75 4.72
CA ILE A 127 -1.31 -0.25 3.66
C ILE A 127 -2.73 -0.04 4.15
N GLY A 128 -3.26 1.18 3.98
CA GLY A 128 -4.58 1.58 4.44
C GLY A 128 -5.34 2.35 3.36
N PHE A 129 -6.24 1.66 2.66
CA PHE A 129 -7.24 2.25 1.77
C PHE A 129 -8.63 1.87 2.23
N GLY A 130 -9.62 2.68 1.87
CA GLY A 130 -11.00 2.35 2.09
C GLY A 130 -11.88 3.56 2.31
N SER A 131 -11.38 4.64 2.93
CA SER A 131 -12.19 5.84 3.17
C SER A 131 -12.81 6.39 1.87
N ASN A 132 -12.08 6.34 0.76
CA ASN A 132 -12.57 6.77 -0.56
C ASN A 132 -13.33 5.67 -1.33
N ASN A 133 -13.51 4.50 -0.74
CA ASN A 133 -14.35 3.42 -1.27
C ASN A 133 -15.73 3.39 -0.59
N LEU A 134 -15.89 4.14 0.51
CA LEU A 134 -17.16 4.29 1.21
C LEU A 134 -18.13 5.17 0.41
N GLY A 135 -19.40 4.82 0.47
CA GLY A 135 -20.48 5.59 -0.15
C GLY A 135 -21.82 4.90 0.07
N GLY A 136 -22.61 5.43 0.99
CA GLY A 136 -23.89 4.85 1.37
C GLY A 136 -23.79 3.83 2.51
N SER A 137 -24.76 2.93 2.59
CA SER A 137 -24.92 1.96 3.69
C SER A 137 -24.76 0.50 3.23
N SER A 138 -24.34 0.26 1.99
CA SER A 138 -24.15 -1.10 1.49
C SER A 138 -23.05 -1.81 2.27
N THR A 139 -23.36 -3.03 2.73
CA THR A 139 -22.39 -3.92 3.39
C THR A 139 -21.68 -4.85 2.41
N ASP A 140 -22.00 -4.78 1.11
CA ASP A 140 -21.35 -5.57 0.08
C ASP A 140 -19.95 -5.00 -0.23
N ALA A 141 -18.93 -5.67 0.27
CA ALA A 141 -17.53 -5.31 0.07
C ALA A 141 -16.88 -6.01 -1.14
N THR A 142 -17.63 -6.79 -1.93
CA THR A 142 -17.07 -7.67 -2.98
C THR A 142 -16.16 -6.92 -3.94
N LYS A 143 -16.63 -5.79 -4.48
CA LYS A 143 -15.83 -4.97 -5.40
C LYS A 143 -14.60 -4.37 -4.73
N PHE A 144 -14.75 -3.85 -3.52
CA PHE A 144 -13.66 -3.27 -2.74
C PHE A 144 -12.56 -4.29 -2.47
N ILE A 145 -12.93 -5.49 -2.01
CA ILE A 145 -11.98 -6.57 -1.73
C ILE A 145 -11.29 -7.07 -3.00
N ALA A 146 -12.02 -7.21 -4.12
CA ALA A 146 -11.40 -7.59 -5.39
C ALA A 146 -10.33 -6.58 -5.83
N GLN A 147 -10.60 -5.28 -5.72
CA GLN A 147 -9.64 -4.22 -6.02
C GLN A 147 -8.45 -4.22 -5.07
N TYR A 148 -8.69 -4.47 -3.78
CA TYR A 148 -7.63 -4.55 -2.78
C TYR A 148 -6.68 -5.72 -3.06
N ARG A 149 -7.23 -6.90 -3.34
CA ARG A 149 -6.46 -8.11 -3.73
C ARG A 149 -5.61 -7.87 -4.97
N GLU A 150 -6.16 -7.23 -6.00
CA GLU A 150 -5.41 -6.88 -7.21
C GLU A 150 -4.21 -5.98 -6.86
N GLY A 151 -4.43 -4.97 -6.03
CA GLY A 151 -3.37 -4.08 -5.56
C GLY A 151 -2.28 -4.80 -4.77
N LEU A 152 -2.66 -5.63 -3.80
CA LEU A 152 -1.72 -6.40 -2.98
C LEU A 152 -0.93 -7.41 -3.82
N ALA A 153 -1.59 -8.10 -4.74
CA ALA A 153 -0.91 -9.04 -5.65
C ALA A 153 0.13 -8.34 -6.52
N ALA A 154 -0.18 -7.15 -7.04
CA ALA A 154 0.75 -6.36 -7.83
C ALA A 154 1.95 -5.87 -7.00
N ILE A 155 1.72 -5.42 -5.76
CA ILE A 155 2.78 -5.01 -4.82
C ILE A 155 3.68 -6.21 -4.48
N THR A 156 3.10 -7.34 -4.11
CA THR A 156 3.85 -8.57 -3.79
C THR A 156 4.65 -9.08 -4.98
N LYS A 157 4.09 -9.00 -6.19
CA LYS A 157 4.82 -9.37 -7.42
C LYS A 157 5.99 -8.43 -7.68
N ALA A 158 5.83 -7.14 -7.41
CA ALA A 158 6.88 -6.14 -7.61
C ALA A 158 8.01 -6.24 -6.58
N TRP A 159 7.68 -6.57 -5.33
CA TRP A 159 8.64 -6.75 -4.23
C TRP A 159 8.13 -7.79 -3.21
N PRO A 160 8.49 -9.07 -3.36
CA PRO A 160 7.95 -10.16 -2.54
C PRO A 160 8.54 -10.29 -1.13
N TYR A 161 9.48 -9.43 -0.78
CA TYR A 161 10.25 -9.54 0.47
C TYR A 161 9.71 -8.66 1.60
N ALA A 162 8.70 -7.84 1.33
CA ALA A 162 8.09 -6.99 2.35
C ALA A 162 7.12 -7.77 3.22
N ASP A 163 7.16 -7.52 4.53
CA ASP A 163 6.09 -7.90 5.45
C ASP A 163 4.91 -6.93 5.25
N ILE A 164 3.76 -7.43 4.78
CA ILE A 164 2.61 -6.59 4.44
C ILE A 164 1.55 -6.69 5.55
N ILE A 165 1.16 -5.53 6.06
CA ILE A 165 0.13 -5.35 7.07
C ILE A 165 -0.96 -4.45 6.49
N VAL A 166 -2.19 -4.95 6.45
CA VAL A 166 -3.36 -4.18 6.04
C VAL A 166 -3.92 -3.44 7.25
N SER A 167 -4.05 -2.12 7.15
CA SER A 167 -4.62 -1.28 8.20
C SER A 167 -6.14 -1.16 8.03
N ALA A 168 -6.86 -1.18 9.15
CA ALA A 168 -8.29 -0.94 9.16
C ALA A 168 -8.65 0.45 8.59
N ILE A 169 -9.82 0.56 7.98
CA ILE A 169 -10.44 1.85 7.68
C ILE A 169 -10.74 2.54 9.01
N PRO A 170 -10.29 3.78 9.22
CA PRO A 170 -10.53 4.49 10.47
C PRO A 170 -12.03 4.70 10.75
N PRO A 171 -12.43 4.79 12.03
CA PRO A 171 -13.79 5.15 12.39
C PRO A 171 -14.11 6.59 11.98
N LEU A 172 -15.37 6.81 11.65
CA LEU A 172 -15.93 8.13 11.34
C LEU A 172 -16.40 8.83 12.62
N ASP A 173 -16.43 10.15 12.62
CA ASP A 173 -17.12 10.92 13.65
C ASP A 173 -18.63 10.85 13.46
N GLN A 174 -19.37 10.90 14.57
CA GLN A 174 -20.83 10.97 14.54
C GLN A 174 -21.31 12.26 13.85
N GLN A 175 -20.58 13.36 14.05
CA GLN A 175 -20.83 14.66 13.42
C GLN A 175 -19.89 14.83 12.21
N ARG A 176 -20.26 14.24 11.08
CA ARG A 176 -19.50 14.31 9.84
C ARG A 176 -20.23 15.10 8.76
N ASP A 177 -19.49 15.78 7.91
CA ASP A 177 -20.06 16.58 6.81
C ASP A 177 -20.82 15.72 5.81
N ASN A 178 -20.25 14.57 5.45
CA ASN A 178 -20.91 13.63 4.52
C ASN A 178 -21.65 12.53 5.27
N THR A 179 -22.94 12.73 5.50
CA THR A 179 -23.81 11.78 6.20
C THR A 179 -24.10 10.47 5.43
N ASN A 180 -23.73 10.40 4.14
CA ASN A 180 -23.77 9.14 3.38
C ASN A 180 -22.68 8.16 3.80
N LEU A 181 -21.62 8.62 4.48
CA LEU A 181 -20.64 7.74 5.07
C LEU A 181 -21.19 7.14 6.36
N THR A 182 -21.14 5.83 6.51
CA THR A 182 -21.76 5.13 7.65
C THR A 182 -20.77 4.19 8.33
N MET A 183 -20.86 4.09 9.67
CA MET A 183 -20.08 3.10 10.42
C MET A 183 -20.49 1.66 10.07
N THR A 184 -21.75 1.42 9.69
CA THR A 184 -22.20 0.11 9.19
C THR A 184 -21.36 -0.36 8.00
N GLN A 185 -21.07 0.54 7.06
CA GLN A 185 -20.22 0.19 5.91
C GLN A 185 -18.76 0.06 6.31
N VAL A 186 -18.24 0.94 7.17
CA VAL A 186 -16.87 0.83 7.71
C VAL A 186 -16.66 -0.52 8.39
N ASP A 187 -17.58 -0.93 9.25
CA ASP A 187 -17.51 -2.20 9.97
C ASP A 187 -17.55 -3.41 9.02
N ALA A 188 -18.46 -3.37 8.05
CA ALA A 188 -18.57 -4.43 7.03
C ALA A 188 -17.30 -4.55 6.17
N TYR A 189 -16.73 -3.42 5.76
CA TYR A 189 -15.52 -3.41 4.94
C TYR A 189 -14.30 -3.86 5.76
N ASN A 190 -14.18 -3.46 7.02
CA ASN A 190 -13.12 -3.92 7.90
C ASN A 190 -13.24 -5.44 8.18
N ALA A 191 -14.44 -5.96 8.41
CA ALA A 191 -14.66 -7.40 8.54
C ALA A 191 -14.23 -8.16 7.26
N ALA A 192 -14.56 -7.63 6.09
CA ALA A 192 -14.15 -8.21 4.82
C ALA A 192 -12.63 -8.14 4.60
N LEU A 193 -11.97 -7.08 5.05
CA LEU A 193 -10.49 -6.99 5.04
C LEU A 193 -9.84 -8.04 5.95
N VAL A 194 -10.40 -8.28 7.14
CA VAL A 194 -9.90 -9.36 8.02
C VAL A 194 -10.01 -10.71 7.33
N THR A 195 -11.19 -11.04 6.76
CA THR A 195 -11.39 -12.28 6.01
C THR A 195 -10.40 -12.41 4.85
N MET A 196 -10.20 -11.34 4.08
CA MET A 196 -9.22 -11.30 3.00
C MET A 196 -7.81 -11.59 3.52
N CYS A 197 -7.42 -10.99 4.63
CA CYS A 197 -6.10 -11.20 5.22
C CYS A 197 -5.92 -12.65 5.69
N GLU A 198 -6.96 -13.26 6.28
CA GLU A 198 -6.95 -14.67 6.69
C GLU A 198 -6.78 -15.61 5.49
N GLU A 199 -7.52 -15.37 4.41
CA GLU A 199 -7.49 -16.19 3.19
C GLU A 199 -6.18 -16.07 2.42
N ASP A 200 -5.63 -14.85 2.36
CA ASP A 200 -4.48 -14.52 1.50
C ASP A 200 -3.14 -14.50 2.28
N GLY A 201 -3.17 -14.70 3.61
CA GLY A 201 -1.97 -14.79 4.46
C GLY A 201 -1.34 -13.43 4.79
N TYR A 202 -2.10 -12.34 4.75
CA TYR A 202 -1.66 -11.02 5.23
C TYR A 202 -1.97 -10.83 6.71
N LYS A 203 -1.33 -9.84 7.32
CA LYS A 203 -1.63 -9.39 8.68
C LYS A 203 -2.60 -8.21 8.64
N PHE A 204 -3.39 -8.05 9.68
CA PHE A 204 -4.35 -6.96 9.82
C PHE A 204 -4.07 -6.14 11.09
N LEU A 205 -3.95 -4.83 10.94
CA LEU A 205 -3.80 -3.87 12.03
C LEU A 205 -5.17 -3.27 12.36
N ASN A 206 -5.74 -3.68 13.48
CA ASN A 206 -7.04 -3.20 13.97
C ASN A 206 -6.90 -1.84 14.65
N THR A 207 -6.83 -0.76 13.89
CA THR A 207 -6.69 0.59 14.43
C THR A 207 -7.91 1.07 15.21
N ALA A 208 -9.05 0.38 15.11
CA ALA A 208 -10.24 0.69 15.91
C ALA A 208 -9.96 0.59 17.42
N GLU A 209 -9.03 -0.25 17.86
CA GLU A 209 -8.64 -0.40 19.27
C GLU A 209 -8.18 0.92 19.90
N VAL A 210 -7.54 1.79 19.12
CA VAL A 210 -7.04 3.07 19.62
C VAL A 210 -7.85 4.27 19.15
N LEU A 211 -8.57 4.16 18.03
CA LEU A 211 -9.26 5.29 17.39
C LEU A 211 -10.76 5.35 17.71
N ARG A 212 -11.39 4.24 18.08
CA ARG A 212 -12.84 4.12 18.29
C ARG A 212 -13.18 4.27 19.77
N ASP A 213 -14.29 4.90 20.03
CA ASP A 213 -14.94 4.92 21.33
C ASP A 213 -15.90 3.73 21.42
N ASP A 214 -15.62 2.81 22.35
CA ASP A 214 -16.39 1.56 22.52
C ASP A 214 -17.84 1.81 22.97
N ALA A 215 -18.09 2.91 23.67
CA ALA A 215 -19.42 3.24 24.16
C ALA A 215 -20.34 3.75 23.05
N THR A 216 -19.79 4.46 22.08
CA THR A 216 -20.57 5.09 21.01
C THR A 216 -20.43 4.37 19.66
N GLY A 217 -19.34 3.65 19.46
CA GLY A 217 -19.01 3.00 18.19
C GLY A 217 -18.48 3.95 17.11
N TRP A 218 -18.28 5.23 17.41
CA TRP A 218 -17.74 6.25 16.53
C TRP A 218 -16.29 6.56 16.86
N ALA A 219 -15.64 7.45 16.10
CA ALA A 219 -14.32 7.93 16.47
C ALA A 219 -14.33 8.56 17.86
N LYS A 220 -13.24 8.41 18.59
CA LYS A 220 -13.05 9.11 19.86
C LYS A 220 -13.16 10.61 19.63
N LYS A 221 -13.62 11.32 20.65
CA LYS A 221 -13.70 12.78 20.63
C LYS A 221 -12.35 13.38 20.24
N ASP A 222 -12.38 14.38 19.36
CA ASP A 222 -11.19 15.11 18.88
C ASP A 222 -10.21 14.26 18.01
N TYR A 223 -10.60 13.04 17.61
CA TYR A 223 -9.76 12.17 16.79
C TYR A 223 -9.97 12.37 15.28
N THR A 224 -10.96 13.16 14.88
CA THR A 224 -11.13 13.59 13.49
C THR A 224 -11.01 15.09 13.36
N LEU A 225 -10.77 15.56 12.15
CA LEU A 225 -10.99 16.96 11.80
C LEU A 225 -12.49 17.27 11.77
N SER A 226 -12.83 18.54 11.55
CA SER A 226 -14.22 19.00 11.48
C SER A 226 -15.09 18.29 10.43
N ASP A 227 -14.47 17.69 9.40
CA ASP A 227 -15.18 16.91 8.39
C ASP A 227 -15.66 15.53 8.89
N GLY A 228 -15.16 15.09 10.04
CA GLY A 228 -15.50 13.81 10.68
C GLY A 228 -14.94 12.57 9.99
N VAL A 229 -13.93 12.72 9.12
CA VAL A 229 -13.32 11.65 8.33
C VAL A 229 -11.80 11.63 8.46
N HIS A 230 -11.15 12.78 8.32
CA HIS A 230 -9.71 12.88 8.36
C HIS A 230 -9.20 12.84 9.80
N LEU A 231 -8.14 12.05 10.02
CA LEU A 231 -7.52 11.91 11.35
C LEU A 231 -6.88 13.21 11.81
N SER A 232 -7.13 13.57 13.06
CA SER A 232 -6.48 14.68 13.76
C SER A 232 -5.06 14.31 14.19
N LYS A 233 -4.33 15.28 14.76
CA LYS A 233 -3.02 15.01 15.38
C LYS A 233 -3.15 13.99 16.51
N GLU A 234 -4.18 14.11 17.34
CA GLU A 234 -4.45 13.23 18.47
C GLU A 234 -4.65 11.79 18.00
N ALA A 235 -5.42 11.58 16.94
CA ALA A 235 -5.64 10.26 16.35
C ALA A 235 -4.35 9.68 15.75
N VAL A 236 -3.57 10.48 15.03
CA VAL A 236 -2.29 10.02 14.48
C VAL A 236 -1.30 9.70 15.60
N THR A 237 -1.27 10.49 16.68
CA THR A 237 -0.45 10.17 17.86
C THR A 237 -0.84 8.84 18.50
N ALA A 238 -2.16 8.53 18.57
CA ALA A 238 -2.63 7.26 19.10
C ALA A 238 -2.36 6.07 18.15
N TYR A 239 -2.27 6.34 16.85
CA TYR A 239 -1.98 5.34 15.83
C TYR A 239 -0.51 4.88 15.88
N PHE A 240 0.44 5.80 16.14
CA PHE A 240 1.88 5.54 16.20
C PHE A 240 2.38 5.25 17.61
#